data_bf8257ed2969704c31d405c43f17e5a0
#
_entry.id   bf8257ed2969704c31d405c43f17e5a0
#
_cell.length_a   1.000
_cell.length_b   1.000
_cell.length_c   1.000
_cell.angle_alpha   90.00
_cell.angle_beta   90.00
_cell.angle_gamma   90.00
#
_symmetry.space_group_name_H-M   'P 1'
#
loop_
_entity.id
_entity.type
_entity.pdbx_description
1 polymer ?
#
loop_
_entity_poly.entity_id
_entity_poly.type
_entity_poly.pdbx_seq_one_letter_code
_entity_poly.pdbx_strand_id
1 'polypeptide(L)'
;MPTELEELVEFLHHGNTQIRQVAVENLVGFSTSQPAIFKTGQLTPIKDLKLLIRDYAPISQNALTILINLSDDKEILENLAKDDTMLESLLLRITNDKEPSANLLAMLLANLAKSDDFKRILTLQREVPKSLSSSKNAMDQLMDCFVKGAQGSYNKEADYDYLAYFFADIAKHPEGREYFTTAQAYDDVIPISKIVVFTEHKSHIRRKGVASTIKNVAFSIPFHPTLLSESEVDLLPYVLLPLMGPEDYPEEESATFPATLQLLPPDKTRDPDLSILTTHLETLLLLTSTREVRHLLREEVKIYPIIRECHLNVEDDGVREGSDRLVQVLLRDEEDEGPDAPGGGGFVQPVEADEEDEDEKIIPIL
;
A
#
# COMPACT_ATOMS: atom_id res chain seq x y z
N MET A 1 36.71 18.56 21.14
CA MET A 1 36.35 17.26 21.72
C MET A 1 34.99 16.94 21.19
N PRO A 2 34.73 15.72 20.76
CA PRO A 2 33.38 15.32 20.39
C PRO A 2 32.41 15.55 21.59
N THR A 3 31.18 15.80 21.31
CA THR A 3 30.13 15.84 22.34
C THR A 3 29.82 14.41 22.78
N GLU A 4 29.20 14.24 23.96
CA GLU A 4 28.77 12.91 24.45
C GLU A 4 27.89 12.19 23.42
N LEU A 5 27.09 12.93 22.66
CA LEU A 5 26.21 12.39 21.65
C LEU A 5 26.99 11.95 20.38
N GLU A 6 28.00 12.71 19.96
CA GLU A 6 28.89 12.30 18.88
C GLU A 6 29.69 11.05 19.24
N GLU A 7 30.17 10.93 20.49
CA GLU A 7 30.81 9.71 20.98
C GLU A 7 29.85 8.51 20.99
N LEU A 8 28.60 8.73 21.35
CA LEU A 8 27.59 7.68 21.33
C LEU A 8 27.32 7.16 19.90
N VAL A 9 27.30 8.05 18.92
CA VAL A 9 27.18 7.67 17.49
C VAL A 9 28.41 6.89 17.03
N GLU A 10 29.62 7.27 17.45
CA GLU A 10 30.85 6.52 17.13
C GLU A 10 30.85 5.09 17.68
N PHE A 11 30.11 4.82 18.77
CA PHE A 11 29.96 3.48 19.32
C PHE A 11 29.15 2.50 18.46
N LEU A 12 28.45 2.95 17.41
CA LEU A 12 27.74 2.07 16.48
C LEU A 12 28.67 1.05 15.79
N HIS A 13 29.92 1.40 15.53
CA HIS A 13 30.89 0.50 14.93
C HIS A 13 31.90 -0.13 15.95
N HIS A 14 31.63 -0.01 17.26
CA HIS A 14 32.50 -0.54 18.28
C HIS A 14 32.57 -2.07 18.23
N GLY A 15 33.79 -2.65 18.42
CA GLY A 15 34.01 -4.09 18.35
C GLY A 15 33.26 -4.92 19.41
N ASN A 16 32.94 -4.33 20.57
CA ASN A 16 32.22 -5.01 21.64
C ASN A 16 30.70 -4.91 21.42
N THR A 17 30.00 -6.06 21.36
CA THR A 17 28.56 -6.17 21.15
C THR A 17 27.75 -5.43 22.23
N GLN A 18 28.16 -5.47 23.50
CA GLN A 18 27.44 -4.77 24.58
C GLN A 18 27.50 -3.25 24.43
N ILE A 19 28.62 -2.71 23.96
CA ILE A 19 28.78 -1.28 23.70
C ILE A 19 27.86 -0.86 22.52
N ARG A 20 27.86 -1.64 21.42
CA ARG A 20 26.94 -1.40 20.30
C ARG A 20 25.48 -1.44 20.73
N GLN A 21 25.12 -2.41 21.59
CA GLN A 21 23.74 -2.53 22.11
C GLN A 21 23.34 -1.27 22.88
N VAL A 22 24.15 -0.83 23.84
CA VAL A 22 23.89 0.41 24.61
C VAL A 22 23.80 1.62 23.68
N ALA A 23 24.66 1.69 22.66
CA ALA A 23 24.64 2.79 21.71
C ALA A 23 23.34 2.86 20.93
N VAL A 24 22.90 1.76 20.29
CA VAL A 24 21.65 1.77 19.51
C VAL A 24 20.41 1.99 20.37
N GLU A 25 20.36 1.40 21.58
CA GLU A 25 19.25 1.60 22.52
C GLU A 25 19.06 3.08 22.88
N ASN A 26 20.15 3.80 23.16
CA ASN A 26 20.07 5.22 23.49
C ASN A 26 19.86 6.12 22.26
N LEU A 27 20.26 5.70 21.07
CA LEU A 27 20.14 6.47 19.82
C LEU A 27 18.76 6.42 19.21
N VAL A 28 17.87 5.48 19.58
CA VAL A 28 16.50 5.38 19.03
C VAL A 28 15.76 6.72 19.19
N GLY A 29 15.69 7.31 20.39
CA GLY A 29 15.02 8.58 20.64
C GLY A 29 15.64 9.78 19.91
N PHE A 30 16.95 9.71 19.60
CA PHE A 30 17.64 10.77 18.85
C PHE A 30 17.37 10.68 17.34
N SER A 31 16.94 9.53 16.83
CA SER A 31 16.61 9.39 15.41
C SER A 31 15.38 10.24 14.99
N THR A 32 14.52 10.57 15.95
CA THR A 32 13.39 11.49 15.74
C THR A 32 13.68 12.91 16.22
N SER A 33 14.35 13.08 17.38
CA SER A 33 14.54 14.39 18.00
C SER A 33 15.74 15.17 17.45
N GLN A 34 16.80 14.49 17.01
CA GLN A 34 18.04 15.08 16.48
C GLN A 34 18.60 14.30 15.29
N PRO A 35 17.87 14.10 14.18
CA PRO A 35 18.28 13.24 13.05
C PRO A 35 19.59 13.70 12.39
N ALA A 36 19.97 14.96 12.52
CA ALA A 36 21.19 15.52 11.93
C ALA A 36 22.49 14.82 12.40
N ILE A 37 22.52 14.24 13.60
CA ILE A 37 23.69 13.53 14.12
C ILE A 37 24.06 12.30 13.28
N PHE A 38 23.09 11.69 12.61
CA PHE A 38 23.30 10.52 11.76
C PHE A 38 23.82 10.88 10.36
N LYS A 39 23.88 12.18 10.00
CA LYS A 39 24.38 12.67 8.70
C LYS A 39 25.87 13.01 8.70
N THR A 40 26.55 12.83 9.83
CA THR A 40 27.99 13.15 9.96
C THR A 40 28.86 12.21 9.14
N GLY A 41 30.07 12.67 8.78
CA GLY A 41 31.09 11.82 8.13
C GLY A 41 30.64 11.17 6.83
N GLN A 42 29.88 11.88 5.96
CA GLN A 42 29.32 11.32 4.71
C GLN A 42 28.42 10.10 4.97
N LEU A 43 27.49 10.25 5.89
CA LEU A 43 26.54 9.21 6.31
C LEU A 43 27.23 7.97 6.93
N THR A 44 28.35 8.15 7.64
CA THR A 44 29.02 7.03 8.32
C THR A 44 28.10 6.33 9.32
N PRO A 45 27.31 7.02 10.18
CA PRO A 45 26.35 6.36 11.08
C PRO A 45 25.30 5.52 10.34
N ILE A 46 24.85 5.97 9.17
CA ILE A 46 23.93 5.18 8.33
C ILE A 46 24.58 3.92 7.80
N LYS A 47 25.86 4.00 7.38
CA LYS A 47 26.62 2.82 6.95
C LYS A 47 26.78 1.81 8.09
N ASP A 48 27.05 2.27 9.31
CA ASP A 48 27.16 1.41 10.49
C ASP A 48 25.79 0.76 10.82
N LEU A 49 24.71 1.52 10.81
CA LEU A 49 23.34 1.01 11.03
C LEU A 49 22.94 -0.06 10.00
N LYS A 50 23.29 0.10 8.71
CA LYS A 50 23.08 -0.93 7.68
C LYS A 50 23.78 -2.25 7.99
N LEU A 51 24.96 -2.20 8.63
CA LEU A 51 25.67 -3.41 9.07
C LEU A 51 24.97 -4.01 10.29
N LEU A 52 24.52 -3.18 11.23
CA LEU A 52 23.89 -3.60 12.47
C LEU A 52 22.54 -4.30 12.27
N ILE A 53 21.87 -4.14 11.15
CA ILE A 53 20.67 -4.93 10.84
C ILE A 53 20.92 -6.44 10.82
N ARG A 54 22.18 -6.88 10.70
CA ARG A 54 22.60 -8.31 10.71
C ARG A 54 23.18 -8.76 12.04
N ASP A 55 23.21 -7.87 13.02
CA ASP A 55 23.79 -8.14 14.35
C ASP A 55 22.80 -8.94 15.23
N TYR A 56 23.13 -9.14 16.48
CA TYR A 56 22.30 -9.72 17.52
C TYR A 56 20.90 -9.06 17.57
N ALA A 57 19.87 -9.86 17.79
CA ALA A 57 18.47 -9.43 17.58
C ALA A 57 18.09 -8.07 18.22
N PRO A 58 18.41 -7.75 19.50
CA PRO A 58 18.12 -6.44 20.09
C PRO A 58 18.83 -5.28 19.37
N ILE A 59 20.07 -5.46 18.94
CA ILE A 59 20.82 -4.46 18.18
C ILE A 59 20.15 -4.26 16.82
N SER A 60 19.84 -5.34 16.14
CA SER A 60 19.19 -5.32 14.83
C SER A 60 17.82 -4.64 14.86
N GLN A 61 16.99 -4.89 15.88
CA GLN A 61 15.68 -4.26 16.04
C GLN A 61 15.81 -2.74 16.22
N ASN A 62 16.69 -2.28 17.11
CA ASN A 62 16.93 -0.86 17.32
C ASN A 62 17.54 -0.19 16.08
N ALA A 63 18.46 -0.86 15.38
CA ALA A 63 19.02 -0.35 14.13
C ALA A 63 17.95 -0.20 13.04
N LEU A 64 17.03 -1.17 12.89
CA LEU A 64 15.88 -1.07 11.98
C LEU A 64 14.96 0.10 12.37
N THR A 65 14.63 0.25 13.67
CA THR A 65 13.81 1.35 14.16
C THR A 65 14.44 2.71 13.84
N ILE A 66 15.74 2.87 14.07
CA ILE A 66 16.48 4.10 13.74
C ILE A 66 16.41 4.36 12.22
N LEU A 67 16.66 3.34 11.38
CA LEU A 67 16.62 3.49 9.92
C LEU A 67 15.21 3.83 9.42
N ILE A 68 14.16 3.26 10.01
CA ILE A 68 12.76 3.59 9.70
C ILE A 68 12.52 5.09 10.02
N ASN A 69 12.87 5.55 11.22
CA ASN A 69 12.68 6.94 11.61
C ASN A 69 13.46 7.92 10.72
N LEU A 70 14.69 7.56 10.33
CA LEU A 70 15.56 8.39 9.50
C LEU A 70 15.18 8.35 8.00
N SER A 71 14.40 7.38 7.54
CA SER A 71 14.01 7.27 6.14
C SER A 71 12.99 8.33 5.67
N ASP A 72 12.50 9.16 6.58
CA ASP A 72 11.74 10.38 6.25
C ASP A 72 12.64 11.50 5.67
N ASP A 73 13.95 11.46 5.93
CA ASP A 73 14.94 12.36 5.31
C ASP A 73 15.29 11.88 3.90
N LYS A 74 15.03 12.71 2.88
CA LYS A 74 15.23 12.36 1.46
C LYS A 74 16.64 11.88 1.13
N GLU A 75 17.71 12.50 1.70
CA GLU A 75 19.10 12.10 1.44
C GLU A 75 19.38 10.70 1.98
N ILE A 76 18.88 10.41 3.19
CA ILE A 76 19.02 9.09 3.80
C ILE A 76 18.19 8.07 3.04
N LEU A 77 16.94 8.37 2.73
CA LEU A 77 16.05 7.51 1.93
C LEU A 77 16.72 7.07 0.62
N GLU A 78 17.21 8.03 -0.16
CA GLU A 78 17.89 7.74 -1.44
C GLU A 78 19.17 6.90 -1.24
N ASN A 79 19.92 7.15 -0.15
CA ASN A 79 21.10 6.34 0.18
C ASN A 79 20.73 4.89 0.53
N LEU A 80 19.62 4.69 1.26
CA LEU A 80 19.14 3.36 1.62
C LEU A 80 18.55 2.64 0.41
N ALA A 81 17.70 3.35 -0.36
CA ALA A 81 17.01 2.79 -1.51
C ALA A 81 17.93 2.30 -2.62
N LYS A 82 19.12 2.91 -2.78
CA LYS A 82 20.12 2.54 -3.80
C LYS A 82 21.04 1.39 -3.40
N ASP A 83 21.01 0.92 -2.14
CA ASP A 83 21.94 -0.07 -1.62
C ASP A 83 21.45 -1.51 -1.89
N ASP A 84 21.98 -2.15 -2.93
CA ASP A 84 21.62 -3.52 -3.31
C ASP A 84 21.97 -4.55 -2.23
N THR A 85 23.07 -4.35 -1.51
CA THR A 85 23.50 -5.26 -0.44
C THR A 85 22.53 -5.22 0.74
N MET A 86 22.07 -4.01 1.07
CA MET A 86 21.06 -3.82 2.10
C MET A 86 19.72 -4.42 1.64
N LEU A 87 19.27 -4.12 0.43
CA LEU A 87 18.03 -4.66 -0.12
C LEU A 87 17.99 -6.18 -0.07
N GLU A 88 19.04 -6.86 -0.54
CA GLU A 88 19.11 -8.33 -0.48
C GLU A 88 19.07 -8.84 0.97
N SER A 89 19.69 -8.14 1.91
CA SER A 89 19.63 -8.48 3.34
C SER A 89 18.20 -8.34 3.91
N LEU A 90 17.48 -7.26 3.55
CA LEU A 90 16.10 -7.06 3.98
C LEU A 90 15.20 -8.17 3.41
N LEU A 91 15.32 -8.46 2.12
CA LEU A 91 14.53 -9.49 1.44
C LEU A 91 14.82 -10.90 1.96
N LEU A 92 16.08 -11.23 2.26
CA LEU A 92 16.44 -12.52 2.84
C LEU A 92 15.80 -12.72 4.22
N ARG A 93 15.74 -11.66 5.01
CA ARG A 93 15.18 -11.71 6.36
C ARG A 93 13.67 -11.71 6.35
N ILE A 94 13.01 -10.81 5.63
CA ILE A 94 11.54 -10.69 5.62
C ILE A 94 10.87 -11.97 5.11
N THR A 95 11.53 -12.70 4.20
CA THR A 95 11.06 -13.98 3.67
C THR A 95 11.44 -15.20 4.53
N ASN A 96 11.98 -14.99 5.72
CA ASN A 96 12.21 -16.04 6.70
C ASN A 96 11.01 -16.17 7.64
N ASP A 97 10.39 -17.33 7.68
CA ASP A 97 9.20 -17.64 8.49
C ASP A 97 9.44 -17.61 10.03
N LYS A 98 10.68 -17.36 10.44
CA LYS A 98 11.10 -17.23 11.85
C LYS A 98 11.71 -15.87 12.18
N GLU A 99 11.63 -14.90 11.27
CA GLU A 99 12.17 -13.57 11.48
C GLU A 99 11.32 -12.78 12.48
N PRO A 100 11.82 -12.47 13.69
CA PRO A 100 11.03 -11.75 14.70
C PRO A 100 10.80 -10.28 14.34
N SER A 101 11.64 -9.71 13.46
CA SER A 101 11.58 -8.31 13.04
C SER A 101 10.89 -8.12 11.69
N ALA A 102 10.14 -9.12 11.19
CA ALA A 102 9.56 -9.07 9.84
C ALA A 102 8.63 -7.86 9.65
N ASN A 103 7.90 -7.41 10.67
CA ASN A 103 7.08 -6.20 10.60
C ASN A 103 7.92 -4.92 10.48
N LEU A 104 9.05 -4.80 11.21
CA LEU A 104 9.98 -3.68 11.05
C LEU A 104 10.62 -3.66 9.65
N LEU A 105 10.94 -4.83 9.11
CA LEU A 105 11.45 -4.96 7.75
C LEU A 105 10.40 -4.52 6.72
N ALA A 106 9.12 -4.88 6.93
CA ALA A 106 8.01 -4.44 6.09
C ALA A 106 7.83 -2.92 6.14
N MET A 107 7.93 -2.29 7.34
CA MET A 107 7.88 -0.83 7.51
C MET A 107 9.01 -0.14 6.75
N LEU A 108 10.25 -0.65 6.89
CA LEU A 108 11.39 -0.06 6.19
C LEU A 108 11.25 -0.20 4.67
N LEU A 109 10.81 -1.36 4.17
CA LEU A 109 10.55 -1.56 2.74
C LEU A 109 9.46 -0.62 2.21
N ALA A 110 8.40 -0.39 2.99
CA ALA A 110 7.35 0.58 2.65
C ALA A 110 7.92 2.00 2.51
N ASN A 111 8.79 2.44 3.42
CA ASN A 111 9.44 3.74 3.30
C ASN A 111 10.38 3.80 2.09
N LEU A 112 11.16 2.74 1.83
CA LEU A 112 12.07 2.70 0.68
C LEU A 112 11.34 2.75 -0.67
N ALA A 113 10.11 2.21 -0.73
CA ALA A 113 9.29 2.23 -1.94
C ALA A 113 8.86 3.64 -2.38
N LYS A 114 8.96 4.65 -1.48
CA LYS A 114 8.74 6.07 -1.84
C LYS A 114 9.81 6.63 -2.76
N SER A 115 10.99 5.98 -2.85
CA SER A 115 12.05 6.36 -3.79
C SER A 115 11.81 5.74 -5.17
N ASP A 116 11.83 6.55 -6.23
CA ASP A 116 11.72 6.09 -7.62
C ASP A 116 12.75 5.02 -8.00
N ASP A 117 13.93 5.06 -7.40
CA ASP A 117 14.98 4.07 -7.64
C ASP A 117 14.59 2.67 -7.13
N PHE A 118 13.61 2.59 -6.21
CA PHE A 118 13.19 1.32 -5.62
C PHE A 118 12.35 0.46 -6.55
N LYS A 119 11.77 1.02 -7.62
CA LYS A 119 11.01 0.28 -8.64
C LYS A 119 11.79 -0.88 -9.29
N ARG A 120 13.14 -0.90 -9.18
CA ARG A 120 13.98 -2.03 -9.64
C ARG A 120 13.60 -3.36 -8.99
N ILE A 121 12.91 -3.35 -7.85
CA ILE A 121 12.40 -4.56 -7.19
C ILE A 121 11.44 -5.37 -8.08
N LEU A 122 10.72 -4.72 -9.00
CA LEU A 122 9.80 -5.36 -9.93
C LEU A 122 10.47 -6.42 -10.83
N THR A 123 11.75 -6.22 -11.13
CA THR A 123 12.53 -7.14 -12.00
C THR A 123 13.57 -7.94 -11.24
N LEU A 124 13.71 -7.74 -9.93
CA LEU A 124 14.72 -8.39 -9.11
C LEU A 124 14.45 -9.90 -8.98
N GLN A 125 15.40 -10.71 -9.42
CA GLN A 125 15.36 -12.17 -9.29
C GLN A 125 16.24 -12.64 -8.16
N ARG A 126 15.72 -13.57 -7.36
CA ARG A 126 16.43 -14.14 -6.20
C ARG A 126 16.02 -15.59 -5.93
N GLU A 127 16.77 -16.29 -5.11
CA GLU A 127 16.44 -17.65 -4.74
C GLU A 127 15.10 -17.73 -3.96
N VAL A 128 14.33 -18.76 -4.24
CA VAL A 128 13.03 -18.98 -3.59
C VAL A 128 13.25 -19.51 -2.17
N PRO A 129 12.73 -18.83 -1.14
CA PRO A 129 12.75 -19.36 0.22
C PRO A 129 11.95 -20.67 0.31
N LYS A 130 12.54 -21.71 0.90
CA LYS A 130 11.95 -23.06 0.94
C LYS A 130 10.58 -23.10 1.61
N SER A 131 10.34 -22.24 2.61
CA SER A 131 9.09 -22.17 3.36
C SER A 131 7.99 -21.37 2.65
N LEU A 132 8.35 -20.54 1.66
CA LEU A 132 7.40 -19.57 1.08
C LEU A 132 6.58 -20.15 -0.08
N SER A 133 7.10 -21.10 -0.86
CA SER A 133 6.43 -21.62 -2.06
C SER A 133 6.00 -20.51 -3.02
N SER A 134 6.97 -19.77 -3.54
CA SER A 134 6.80 -18.58 -4.38
C SER A 134 7.64 -18.70 -5.67
N SER A 135 7.73 -17.62 -6.43
CA SER A 135 8.60 -17.50 -7.61
C SER A 135 10.00 -16.97 -7.24
N LYS A 136 10.86 -16.83 -8.27
CA LYS A 136 12.14 -16.13 -8.11
C LYS A 136 12.00 -14.60 -8.11
N ASN A 137 10.89 -14.05 -8.52
CA ASN A 137 10.66 -12.61 -8.50
C ASN A 137 10.48 -12.11 -7.05
N ALA A 138 11.18 -11.05 -6.68
CA ALA A 138 11.11 -10.47 -5.34
C ALA A 138 9.70 -9.96 -4.99
N MET A 139 8.98 -9.37 -5.95
CA MET A 139 7.61 -8.90 -5.76
C MET A 139 6.66 -10.04 -5.41
N ASP A 140 6.75 -11.19 -6.12
CA ASP A 140 5.92 -12.35 -5.83
C ASP A 140 6.18 -12.89 -4.43
N GLN A 141 7.45 -12.89 -3.99
CA GLN A 141 7.83 -13.31 -2.64
C GLN A 141 7.24 -12.39 -1.56
N LEU A 142 7.26 -11.06 -1.78
CA LEU A 142 6.65 -10.10 -0.86
C LEU A 142 5.11 -10.22 -0.87
N MET A 143 4.50 -10.42 -2.04
CA MET A 143 3.07 -10.68 -2.16
C MET A 143 2.65 -11.92 -1.37
N ASP A 144 3.39 -13.01 -1.50
CA ASP A 144 3.12 -14.25 -0.77
C ASP A 144 3.33 -14.11 0.75
N CYS A 145 4.34 -13.33 1.20
CA CYS A 145 4.49 -12.97 2.61
C CYS A 145 3.27 -12.20 3.12
N PHE A 146 2.79 -11.22 2.38
CA PHE A 146 1.63 -10.41 2.73
C PHE A 146 0.35 -11.25 2.85
N VAL A 147 0.04 -12.04 1.83
CA VAL A 147 -1.17 -12.86 1.79
C VAL A 147 -1.16 -13.92 2.90
N LYS A 148 -0.06 -14.66 3.04
CA LYS A 148 0.07 -15.71 4.05
C LYS A 148 0.23 -15.15 5.47
N GLY A 149 0.75 -13.94 5.61
CA GLY A 149 0.90 -13.24 6.90
C GLY A 149 -0.42 -12.80 7.52
N ALA A 150 -1.46 -12.56 6.72
CA ALA A 150 -2.76 -12.05 7.19
C ALA A 150 -3.40 -12.85 8.32
N GLN A 151 -3.11 -14.15 8.41
CA GLN A 151 -3.63 -15.06 9.43
C GLN A 151 -2.53 -15.63 10.35
N GLY A 152 -1.31 -15.09 10.27
CA GLY A 152 -0.15 -15.61 11.01
C GLY A 152 0.27 -17.03 10.60
N SER A 153 -0.16 -17.50 9.42
CA SER A 153 0.10 -18.86 8.96
C SER A 153 1.54 -19.04 8.46
N TYR A 154 2.20 -17.97 8.05
CA TYR A 154 3.58 -18.00 7.56
C TYR A 154 4.59 -17.73 8.69
N ASN A 155 4.44 -16.62 9.38
CA ASN A 155 5.26 -16.23 10.52
C ASN A 155 4.35 -15.86 11.70
N LYS A 156 4.50 -16.51 12.84
CA LYS A 156 3.65 -16.30 14.02
C LYS A 156 3.88 -14.94 14.69
N GLU A 157 5.04 -14.35 14.45
CA GLU A 157 5.47 -13.07 15.06
C GLU A 157 5.20 -11.87 14.15
N ALA A 158 4.64 -12.08 12.93
CA ALA A 158 4.45 -11.02 11.96
C ALA A 158 3.17 -11.18 11.15
N ASP A 159 2.47 -10.06 10.91
CA ASP A 159 1.31 -9.94 10.03
C ASP A 159 1.65 -9.37 8.65
N TYR A 160 2.81 -8.73 8.49
CA TYR A 160 3.27 -8.10 7.24
C TYR A 160 2.39 -6.95 6.74
N ASP A 161 1.54 -6.36 7.57
CA ASP A 161 0.53 -5.38 7.16
C ASP A 161 1.11 -4.17 6.44
N TYR A 162 2.32 -3.72 6.83
CA TYR A 162 3.00 -2.58 6.19
C TYR A 162 3.41 -2.83 4.73
N LEU A 163 3.43 -4.07 4.25
CA LEU A 163 3.61 -4.35 2.82
C LEU A 163 2.45 -3.80 1.98
N ALA A 164 1.29 -3.51 2.58
CA ALA A 164 0.19 -2.84 1.87
C ALA A 164 0.59 -1.44 1.39
N TYR A 165 1.30 -0.66 2.22
CA TYR A 165 1.84 0.65 1.81
C TYR A 165 2.97 0.51 0.78
N PHE A 166 3.84 -0.49 0.95
CA PHE A 166 4.83 -0.82 -0.07
C PHE A 166 4.20 -1.05 -1.43
N PHE A 167 3.11 -1.83 -1.51
CA PHE A 167 2.40 -2.10 -2.76
C PHE A 167 1.73 -0.84 -3.33
N ALA A 168 1.17 0.02 -2.47
CA ALA A 168 0.60 1.29 -2.90
C ALA A 168 1.65 2.19 -3.58
N ASP A 169 2.84 2.32 -3.00
CA ASP A 169 3.92 3.13 -3.57
C ASP A 169 4.46 2.53 -4.88
N ILE A 170 4.64 1.21 -4.94
CA ILE A 170 5.05 0.53 -6.19
C ILE A 170 4.00 0.71 -7.29
N ALA A 171 2.71 0.69 -6.96
CA ALA A 171 1.62 0.89 -7.93
C ALA A 171 1.50 2.34 -8.46
N LYS A 172 2.19 3.32 -7.87
CA LYS A 172 2.32 4.68 -8.45
C LYS A 172 3.04 4.65 -9.80
N HIS A 173 3.95 3.70 -10.00
CA HIS A 173 4.70 3.55 -11.24
C HIS A 173 3.93 2.73 -12.28
N PRO A 174 4.00 3.09 -13.59
CA PRO A 174 3.36 2.33 -14.66
C PRO A 174 3.74 0.84 -14.65
N GLU A 175 5.02 0.52 -14.45
CA GLU A 175 5.54 -0.84 -14.38
C GLU A 175 4.96 -1.62 -13.17
N GLY A 176 4.73 -0.90 -12.05
CA GLY A 176 4.05 -1.48 -10.89
C GLY A 176 2.59 -1.80 -11.20
N ARG A 177 1.86 -0.90 -11.86
CA ARG A 177 0.47 -1.15 -12.29
C ARG A 177 0.38 -2.34 -13.23
N GLU A 178 1.32 -2.47 -14.17
CA GLU A 178 1.41 -3.63 -15.06
C GLU A 178 1.62 -4.94 -14.28
N TYR A 179 2.52 -4.94 -13.28
CA TYR A 179 2.70 -6.10 -12.40
C TYR A 179 1.40 -6.52 -11.73
N PHE A 180 0.65 -5.57 -11.16
CA PHE A 180 -0.59 -5.88 -10.43
C PHE A 180 -1.73 -6.39 -11.31
N THR A 181 -1.70 -6.13 -12.61
CA THR A 181 -2.77 -6.45 -13.57
C THR A 181 -2.43 -7.56 -14.55
N THR A 182 -1.21 -8.10 -14.50
CA THR A 182 -0.76 -9.17 -15.38
C THR A 182 -0.60 -10.48 -14.60
N ALA A 183 -1.23 -11.56 -15.07
CA ALA A 183 -1.11 -12.88 -14.46
C ALA A 183 0.35 -13.33 -14.35
N GLN A 184 0.76 -13.81 -13.18
CA GLN A 184 2.12 -14.24 -12.92
C GLN A 184 2.33 -15.69 -13.33
N ALA A 185 3.43 -15.97 -14.02
CA ALA A 185 3.70 -17.28 -14.63
C ALA A 185 3.83 -18.45 -13.62
N TYR A 186 4.05 -18.17 -12.33
CA TYR A 186 4.26 -19.22 -11.34
C TYR A 186 2.97 -19.81 -10.76
N ASP A 187 1.87 -19.07 -10.79
CA ASP A 187 0.58 -19.48 -10.22
C ASP A 187 -0.63 -19.14 -11.11
N ASP A 188 -0.39 -18.47 -12.25
CA ASP A 188 -1.40 -18.03 -13.22
C ASP A 188 -2.47 -17.11 -12.60
N VAL A 189 -2.09 -16.33 -11.57
CA VAL A 189 -2.97 -15.41 -10.85
C VAL A 189 -2.56 -13.96 -11.08
N ILE A 190 -3.55 -13.09 -11.29
CA ILE A 190 -3.36 -11.63 -11.37
C ILE A 190 -3.12 -11.09 -9.94
N PRO A 191 -1.95 -10.45 -9.64
CA PRO A 191 -1.58 -10.10 -8.27
C PRO A 191 -2.60 -9.24 -7.51
N ILE A 192 -3.30 -8.31 -8.18
CA ILE A 192 -4.30 -7.48 -7.53
C ILE A 192 -5.45 -8.33 -6.94
N SER A 193 -5.84 -9.45 -7.58
CA SER A 193 -6.90 -10.33 -7.07
C SER A 193 -6.56 -11.00 -5.74
N LYS A 194 -5.26 -11.12 -5.42
CA LYS A 194 -4.80 -11.67 -4.13
C LYS A 194 -4.99 -10.71 -2.97
N ILE A 195 -5.07 -9.41 -3.24
CA ILE A 195 -5.10 -8.38 -2.18
C ILE A 195 -6.44 -7.67 -2.04
N VAL A 196 -7.29 -7.63 -3.07
CA VAL A 196 -8.61 -6.97 -2.99
C VAL A 196 -9.47 -7.53 -1.85
N VAL A 197 -9.32 -8.79 -1.51
CA VAL A 197 -10.04 -9.45 -0.40
C VAL A 197 -9.76 -8.85 0.98
N PHE A 198 -8.75 -7.99 1.10
CA PHE A 198 -8.38 -7.33 2.35
C PHE A 198 -8.97 -5.92 2.53
N THR A 199 -9.86 -5.47 1.66
CA THR A 199 -10.53 -4.16 1.79
C THR A 199 -11.40 -4.05 3.05
N GLU A 200 -11.81 -5.16 3.65
CA GLU A 200 -12.51 -5.22 4.94
C GLU A 200 -11.72 -5.97 6.03
N HIS A 201 -10.41 -6.08 5.89
CA HIS A 201 -9.58 -6.73 6.89
C HIS A 201 -9.59 -5.95 8.22
N LYS A 202 -9.45 -6.66 9.35
CA LYS A 202 -9.41 -6.05 10.70
C LYS A 202 -8.29 -5.02 10.89
N SER A 203 -7.15 -5.18 10.20
CA SER A 203 -6.03 -4.25 10.26
C SER A 203 -6.31 -3.03 9.39
N HIS A 204 -6.31 -1.86 10.02
CA HIS A 204 -6.45 -0.57 9.37
C HIS A 204 -5.33 -0.32 8.33
N ILE A 205 -4.06 -0.60 8.69
CA ILE A 205 -2.90 -0.46 7.82
C ILE A 205 -3.09 -1.25 6.52
N ARG A 206 -3.56 -2.51 6.66
CA ARG A 206 -3.81 -3.38 5.51
C ARG A 206 -4.92 -2.85 4.63
N ARG A 207 -6.06 -2.42 5.22
CA ARG A 207 -7.18 -1.84 4.45
C ARG A 207 -6.76 -0.58 3.69
N LYS A 208 -6.10 0.37 4.38
CA LYS A 208 -5.68 1.64 3.79
C LYS A 208 -4.71 1.43 2.63
N GLY A 209 -3.65 0.64 2.83
CA GLY A 209 -2.68 0.38 1.77
C GLY A 209 -3.26 -0.41 0.59
N VAL A 210 -4.18 -1.35 0.83
CA VAL A 210 -4.88 -2.07 -0.25
C VAL A 210 -5.79 -1.14 -1.03
N ALA A 211 -6.58 -0.28 -0.37
CA ALA A 211 -7.41 0.72 -1.05
C ALA A 211 -6.56 1.66 -1.93
N SER A 212 -5.43 2.15 -1.41
CA SER A 212 -4.48 2.99 -2.16
C SER A 212 -3.86 2.23 -3.34
N THR A 213 -3.51 0.94 -3.18
CA THR A 213 -3.00 0.11 -4.29
C THR A 213 -4.05 -0.03 -5.39
N ILE A 214 -5.30 -0.33 -5.04
CA ILE A 214 -6.42 -0.44 -5.98
C ILE A 214 -6.61 0.89 -6.74
N LYS A 215 -6.64 2.02 -6.04
CA LYS A 215 -6.74 3.35 -6.66
C LYS A 215 -5.62 3.58 -7.66
N ASN A 216 -4.38 3.33 -7.26
CA ASN A 216 -3.22 3.54 -8.13
C ASN A 216 -3.26 2.63 -9.37
N VAL A 217 -3.70 1.38 -9.24
CA VAL A 217 -3.89 0.48 -10.38
C VAL A 217 -4.99 0.99 -11.32
N ALA A 218 -6.07 1.58 -10.79
CA ALA A 218 -7.19 2.11 -11.59
C ALA A 218 -6.82 3.30 -12.48
N PHE A 219 -5.67 3.96 -12.28
CA PHE A 219 -5.15 4.95 -13.25
C PHE A 219 -4.82 4.34 -14.62
N SER A 220 -4.66 3.04 -14.72
CA SER A 220 -4.37 2.36 -15.99
C SER A 220 -5.64 1.93 -16.70
N ILE A 221 -6.26 2.85 -17.45
CA ILE A 221 -7.51 2.64 -18.19
C ILE A 221 -7.53 1.35 -19.02
N PRO A 222 -6.45 0.94 -19.74
CA PRO A 222 -6.45 -0.30 -20.52
C PRO A 222 -6.74 -1.57 -19.71
N PHE A 223 -6.55 -1.54 -18.38
CA PHE A 223 -6.79 -2.69 -17.51
C PHE A 223 -8.18 -2.68 -16.85
N HIS A 224 -9.01 -1.64 -17.05
CA HIS A 224 -10.36 -1.62 -16.48
C HIS A 224 -11.21 -2.85 -16.85
N PRO A 225 -11.18 -3.37 -18.10
CA PRO A 225 -11.90 -4.61 -18.40
C PRO A 225 -11.47 -5.79 -17.54
N THR A 226 -10.18 -6.01 -17.37
CA THR A 226 -9.62 -7.06 -16.50
C THR A 226 -10.01 -6.87 -15.03
N LEU A 227 -9.95 -5.63 -14.53
CA LEU A 227 -10.32 -5.31 -13.16
C LEU A 227 -11.81 -5.59 -12.88
N LEU A 228 -12.69 -5.32 -13.83
CA LEU A 228 -14.14 -5.43 -13.67
C LEU A 228 -14.70 -6.79 -14.09
N SER A 229 -13.89 -7.63 -14.76
CA SER A 229 -14.29 -8.96 -15.19
C SER A 229 -14.49 -9.89 -14.00
N GLU A 230 -15.70 -10.46 -13.84
CA GLU A 230 -16.03 -11.47 -12.81
C GLU A 230 -15.15 -12.73 -12.90
N SER A 231 -14.66 -13.05 -14.08
CA SER A 231 -13.79 -14.22 -14.31
C SER A 231 -12.31 -13.97 -14.04
N GLU A 232 -11.91 -12.70 -13.80
CA GLU A 232 -10.51 -12.32 -13.61
C GLU A 232 -10.27 -11.72 -12.21
N VAL A 233 -10.61 -10.45 -11.98
CA VAL A 233 -10.36 -9.77 -10.68
C VAL A 233 -11.63 -9.58 -9.88
N ASP A 234 -12.76 -9.31 -10.54
CA ASP A 234 -14.05 -9.02 -9.89
C ASP A 234 -13.94 -7.90 -8.83
N LEU A 235 -13.34 -6.76 -9.23
CA LEU A 235 -12.96 -5.69 -8.30
C LEU A 235 -14.15 -5.02 -7.63
N LEU A 236 -15.29 -4.92 -8.34
CA LEU A 236 -16.38 -4.02 -7.95
C LEU A 236 -16.97 -4.30 -6.56
N PRO A 237 -17.20 -5.56 -6.14
CA PRO A 237 -17.65 -5.86 -4.77
C PRO A 237 -16.70 -5.31 -3.70
N TYR A 238 -15.40 -5.41 -3.90
CA TYR A 238 -14.38 -5.02 -2.91
C TYR A 238 -14.23 -3.51 -2.77
N VAL A 239 -14.58 -2.74 -3.79
CA VAL A 239 -14.58 -1.26 -3.74
C VAL A 239 -15.88 -0.73 -3.15
N LEU A 240 -17.01 -1.40 -3.41
CA LEU A 240 -18.32 -1.00 -2.91
C LEU A 240 -18.56 -1.39 -1.45
N LEU A 241 -18.07 -2.56 -1.02
CA LEU A 241 -18.33 -3.12 0.31
C LEU A 241 -17.91 -2.18 1.47
N PRO A 242 -16.75 -1.50 1.44
CA PRO A 242 -16.37 -0.54 2.47
C PRO A 242 -17.29 0.70 2.53
N LEU A 243 -17.96 1.05 1.43
CA LEU A 243 -18.90 2.18 1.34
C LEU A 243 -20.30 1.83 1.88
N MET A 244 -20.61 0.54 2.04
CA MET A 244 -21.93 0.07 2.49
C MET A 244 -22.01 0.00 4.01
N GLY A 245 -23.12 0.49 4.54
CA GLY A 245 -23.46 0.45 5.97
C GLY A 245 -24.60 -0.53 6.26
N PRO A 246 -25.30 -0.34 7.38
CA PRO A 246 -26.39 -1.20 7.82
C PRO A 246 -27.74 -0.92 7.12
N GLU A 247 -27.75 -0.07 6.08
CA GLU A 247 -28.97 0.33 5.41
C GLU A 247 -29.60 -0.84 4.64
N ASP A 248 -30.93 -0.94 4.73
CA ASP A 248 -31.72 -1.85 3.92
C ASP A 248 -32.01 -1.22 2.56
N TYR A 249 -31.65 -1.90 1.50
CA TYR A 249 -31.94 -1.50 0.13
C TYR A 249 -33.24 -2.18 -0.34
N PRO A 250 -34.18 -1.45 -1.00
CA PRO A 250 -35.32 -2.08 -1.66
C PRO A 250 -34.86 -3.21 -2.61
N GLU A 251 -35.64 -4.29 -2.69
CA GLU A 251 -35.33 -5.45 -3.53
C GLU A 251 -35.07 -5.05 -5.00
N GLU A 252 -35.79 -4.05 -5.50
CA GLU A 252 -35.64 -3.53 -6.87
C GLU A 252 -34.25 -2.86 -7.08
N GLU A 253 -33.68 -2.23 -6.05
CA GLU A 253 -32.35 -1.63 -6.09
C GLU A 253 -31.27 -2.68 -5.90
N SER A 254 -31.41 -3.54 -4.88
CA SER A 254 -30.37 -4.51 -4.51
C SER A 254 -30.24 -5.69 -5.48
N ALA A 255 -31.30 -6.00 -6.25
CA ALA A 255 -31.28 -7.10 -7.22
C ALA A 255 -30.22 -6.95 -8.33
N THR A 256 -29.76 -5.72 -8.59
CA THR A 256 -28.72 -5.43 -9.60
C THR A 256 -27.31 -5.40 -9.02
N PHE A 257 -27.16 -5.45 -7.69
CA PHE A 257 -25.84 -5.46 -7.06
C PHE A 257 -25.12 -6.77 -7.31
N PRO A 258 -23.77 -6.78 -7.29
CA PRO A 258 -23.02 -8.02 -7.25
C PRO A 258 -23.55 -8.97 -6.17
N ALA A 259 -23.63 -10.27 -6.46
CA ALA A 259 -24.28 -11.25 -5.59
C ALA A 259 -23.76 -11.24 -4.13
N THR A 260 -22.48 -10.94 -3.94
CA THR A 260 -21.85 -10.81 -2.62
C THR A 260 -22.34 -9.63 -1.80
N LEU A 261 -22.94 -8.62 -2.43
CA LEU A 261 -23.45 -7.40 -1.78
C LEU A 261 -24.97 -7.45 -1.51
N GLN A 262 -25.68 -8.42 -2.06
CA GLN A 262 -27.17 -8.50 -1.93
C GLN A 262 -27.61 -8.96 -0.54
N LEU A 263 -26.79 -9.76 0.16
CA LEU A 263 -27.12 -10.34 1.45
C LEU A 263 -26.02 -10.02 2.48
N LEU A 264 -25.99 -8.76 2.91
CA LEU A 264 -25.07 -8.33 3.95
C LEU A 264 -25.65 -8.60 5.36
N PRO A 265 -24.81 -8.86 6.37
CA PRO A 265 -25.28 -9.01 7.73
C PRO A 265 -25.87 -7.69 8.26
N PRO A 266 -26.89 -7.74 9.15
CA PRO A 266 -27.56 -6.52 9.64
C PRO A 266 -26.64 -5.63 10.52
N ASP A 267 -25.49 -6.13 10.93
CA ASP A 267 -24.44 -5.39 11.67
C ASP A 267 -23.32 -4.89 10.76
N LYS A 268 -23.51 -4.92 9.43
CA LYS A 268 -22.55 -4.33 8.49
C LYS A 268 -22.32 -2.85 8.80
N THR A 269 -21.09 -2.47 8.89
CA THR A 269 -20.68 -1.07 9.07
C THR A 269 -19.79 -0.62 7.91
N ARG A 270 -19.84 0.67 7.58
CA ARG A 270 -18.87 1.31 6.69
C ARG A 270 -17.48 1.27 7.30
N ASP A 271 -16.46 1.41 6.46
CA ASP A 271 -15.13 1.62 6.99
C ASP A 271 -15.12 2.86 7.89
N PRO A 272 -14.59 2.76 9.11
CA PRO A 272 -14.55 3.89 10.03
C PRO A 272 -13.53 4.99 9.64
N ASP A 273 -12.61 4.69 8.72
CA ASP A 273 -11.63 5.66 8.21
C ASP A 273 -12.19 6.38 6.97
N LEU A 274 -12.45 7.67 7.12
CA LEU A 274 -13.00 8.52 6.07
C LEU A 274 -12.09 8.61 4.85
N SER A 275 -10.76 8.55 5.05
CA SER A 275 -9.80 8.57 3.95
C SER A 275 -9.90 7.30 3.09
N ILE A 276 -10.21 6.15 3.69
CA ILE A 276 -10.45 4.90 2.94
C ILE A 276 -11.74 5.02 2.12
N LEU A 277 -12.82 5.57 2.69
CA LEU A 277 -14.06 5.81 1.94
C LEU A 277 -13.83 6.73 0.74
N THR A 278 -13.13 7.85 0.96
CA THR A 278 -12.76 8.78 -0.12
C THR A 278 -11.92 8.08 -1.19
N THR A 279 -10.93 7.26 -0.80
CA THR A 279 -10.09 6.50 -1.74
C THR A 279 -10.93 5.54 -2.60
N HIS A 280 -11.94 4.88 -2.05
CA HIS A 280 -12.83 4.02 -2.82
C HIS A 280 -13.74 4.80 -3.77
N LEU A 281 -14.25 5.97 -3.35
CA LEU A 281 -15.01 6.87 -4.23
C LEU A 281 -14.15 7.37 -5.40
N GLU A 282 -12.92 7.77 -5.14
CA GLU A 282 -11.95 8.15 -6.17
C GLU A 282 -11.62 7.00 -7.12
N THR A 283 -11.52 5.77 -6.60
CA THR A 283 -11.34 4.57 -7.44
C THR A 283 -12.52 4.39 -8.40
N LEU A 284 -13.76 4.49 -7.89
CA LEU A 284 -14.95 4.43 -8.74
C LEU A 284 -14.96 5.55 -9.79
N LEU A 285 -14.56 6.76 -9.40
CA LEU A 285 -14.43 7.89 -10.31
C LEU A 285 -13.41 7.63 -11.42
N LEU A 286 -12.23 7.07 -11.09
CA LEU A 286 -11.23 6.68 -12.09
C LEU A 286 -11.76 5.61 -13.06
N LEU A 287 -12.50 4.63 -12.55
CA LEU A 287 -13.11 3.60 -13.37
C LEU A 287 -14.14 4.16 -14.36
N THR A 288 -14.83 5.29 -14.04
CA THR A 288 -15.76 5.95 -14.96
C THR A 288 -15.09 6.66 -16.14
N SER A 289 -13.78 6.53 -16.32
CA SER A 289 -13.05 7.18 -17.44
C SER A 289 -13.52 6.72 -18.81
N THR A 290 -14.08 5.51 -18.96
CA THR A 290 -14.63 4.99 -20.21
C THR A 290 -16.16 4.97 -20.20
N ARG A 291 -16.78 5.09 -21.38
CA ARG A 291 -18.24 5.05 -21.57
C ARG A 291 -18.82 3.71 -21.14
N GLU A 292 -18.15 2.63 -21.49
CA GLU A 292 -18.55 1.26 -21.17
C GLU A 292 -18.68 1.06 -19.66
N VAL A 293 -17.71 1.54 -18.90
CA VAL A 293 -17.74 1.43 -17.43
C VAL A 293 -18.79 2.33 -16.82
N ARG A 294 -19.00 3.56 -17.34
CA ARG A 294 -20.12 4.41 -16.89
C ARG A 294 -21.46 3.73 -17.12
N HIS A 295 -21.66 3.09 -18.27
CA HIS A 295 -22.86 2.32 -18.57
C HIS A 295 -23.04 1.15 -17.59
N LEU A 296 -21.99 0.36 -17.37
CA LEU A 296 -21.99 -0.76 -16.41
C LEU A 296 -22.43 -0.27 -15.02
N LEU A 297 -21.80 0.78 -14.49
CA LEU A 297 -22.07 1.27 -13.14
C LEU A 297 -23.46 1.94 -13.01
N ARG A 298 -23.97 2.57 -14.06
CA ARG A 298 -25.24 3.29 -14.06
C ARG A 298 -26.43 2.39 -14.36
N GLU A 299 -26.33 1.52 -15.36
CA GLU A 299 -27.49 0.79 -15.91
C GLU A 299 -27.55 -0.68 -15.48
N GLU A 300 -26.37 -1.33 -15.35
CA GLU A 300 -26.32 -2.76 -15.06
C GLU A 300 -26.21 -3.01 -13.54
N VAL A 301 -25.17 -2.48 -12.89
CA VAL A 301 -24.96 -2.65 -11.44
C VAL A 301 -25.78 -1.65 -10.62
N LYS A 302 -26.03 -0.47 -11.18
CA LYS A 302 -26.81 0.62 -10.56
C LYS A 302 -26.28 1.01 -9.18
N ILE A 303 -25.02 1.43 -9.11
CA ILE A 303 -24.33 1.73 -7.83
C ILE A 303 -24.89 2.97 -7.10
N TYR A 304 -25.72 3.80 -7.74
CA TYR A 304 -26.26 5.05 -7.17
C TYR A 304 -26.86 4.89 -5.77
N PRO A 305 -27.69 3.86 -5.46
CA PRO A 305 -28.22 3.70 -4.11
C PRO A 305 -27.14 3.59 -3.03
N ILE A 306 -26.02 2.88 -3.31
CA ILE A 306 -24.90 2.73 -2.38
C ILE A 306 -24.23 4.09 -2.14
N ILE A 307 -23.97 4.83 -3.21
CA ILE A 307 -23.33 6.16 -3.13
C ILE A 307 -24.25 7.16 -2.41
N ARG A 308 -25.56 7.13 -2.67
CA ARG A 308 -26.56 7.96 -1.98
C ARG A 308 -26.56 7.71 -0.48
N GLU A 309 -26.60 6.45 -0.03
CA GLU A 309 -26.59 6.12 1.39
C GLU A 309 -25.26 6.49 2.05
N CYS A 310 -24.13 6.32 1.36
CA CYS A 310 -22.84 6.78 1.85
C CYS A 310 -22.83 8.30 2.05
N HIS A 311 -23.26 9.07 1.04
CA HIS A 311 -23.33 10.53 1.10
C HIS A 311 -24.26 11.04 2.22
N LEU A 312 -25.41 10.41 2.44
CA LEU A 312 -26.38 10.84 3.44
C LEU A 312 -25.97 10.52 4.88
N ASN A 313 -25.25 9.41 5.08
CA ASN A 313 -24.96 8.89 6.42
C ASN A 313 -23.52 9.16 6.89
N VAL A 314 -22.67 9.78 6.05
CA VAL A 314 -21.30 10.16 6.41
C VAL A 314 -21.17 11.67 6.46
N GLU A 315 -20.83 12.23 7.65
CA GLU A 315 -20.65 13.66 7.86
C GLU A 315 -19.18 14.05 7.65
N ASP A 316 -18.75 14.02 6.37
CA ASP A 316 -17.38 14.38 5.98
C ASP A 316 -17.40 15.06 4.60
N ASP A 317 -16.68 16.17 4.45
CA ASP A 317 -16.69 16.96 3.23
C ASP A 317 -16.01 16.23 2.05
N GLY A 318 -14.94 15.49 2.29
CA GLY A 318 -14.24 14.71 1.25
C GLY A 318 -15.11 13.57 0.70
N VAL A 319 -15.77 12.83 1.59
CA VAL A 319 -16.71 11.76 1.20
C VAL A 319 -17.90 12.33 0.43
N ARG A 320 -18.47 13.47 0.87
CA ARG A 320 -19.57 14.14 0.18
C ARG A 320 -19.17 14.64 -1.20
N GLU A 321 -18.02 15.32 -1.29
CA GLU A 321 -17.50 15.82 -2.57
C GLU A 321 -17.19 14.67 -3.54
N GLY A 322 -16.56 13.60 -3.07
CA GLY A 322 -16.29 12.40 -3.87
C GLY A 322 -17.59 11.75 -4.40
N SER A 323 -18.60 11.63 -3.54
CA SER A 323 -19.91 11.10 -3.90
C SER A 323 -20.61 11.98 -4.95
N ASP A 324 -20.62 13.30 -4.75
CA ASP A 324 -21.25 14.25 -5.67
C ASP A 324 -20.57 14.23 -7.05
N ARG A 325 -19.23 14.22 -7.09
CA ARG A 325 -18.48 14.11 -8.36
C ARG A 325 -18.82 12.83 -9.10
N LEU A 326 -18.86 11.70 -8.39
CA LEU A 326 -19.18 10.40 -8.99
C LEU A 326 -20.60 10.41 -9.56
N VAL A 327 -21.59 10.90 -8.81
CA VAL A 327 -22.98 10.99 -9.26
C VAL A 327 -23.11 11.91 -10.49
N GLN A 328 -22.43 13.07 -10.49
CA GLN A 328 -22.43 13.97 -11.65
C GLN A 328 -21.90 13.30 -12.91
N VAL A 329 -20.84 12.51 -12.81
CA VAL A 329 -20.28 11.77 -13.96
C VAL A 329 -21.23 10.67 -14.42
N LEU A 330 -21.87 9.95 -13.49
CA LEU A 330 -22.83 8.89 -13.82
C LEU A 330 -24.12 9.43 -14.45
N LEU A 331 -24.58 10.63 -14.05
CA LEU A 331 -25.81 11.26 -14.58
C LEU A 331 -25.59 12.09 -15.84
N ARG A 332 -24.36 12.28 -16.29
CA ARG A 332 -24.05 13.06 -17.48
C ARG A 332 -24.67 12.42 -18.71
N ASP A 333 -25.51 13.21 -19.44
CA ASP A 333 -26.01 12.81 -20.74
C ASP A 333 -24.86 12.61 -21.71
N GLU A 334 -24.72 11.41 -22.20
CA GLU A 334 -23.79 11.09 -23.28
C GLU A 334 -24.48 11.48 -24.59
N GLU A 335 -24.18 12.69 -25.10
CA GLU A 335 -24.58 13.08 -26.46
C GLU A 335 -24.03 12.00 -27.41
N ASP A 336 -24.84 11.60 -28.40
CA ASP A 336 -24.44 10.68 -29.46
C ASP A 336 -23.25 11.28 -30.23
N GLU A 337 -22.06 11.09 -29.73
CA GLU A 337 -20.85 11.32 -30.50
C GLU A 337 -20.81 10.27 -31.60
N GLY A 338 -21.09 10.70 -32.83
CA GLY A 338 -20.97 9.85 -34.01
C GLY A 338 -19.55 9.23 -34.08
N PRO A 339 -19.33 8.17 -34.82
CA PRO A 339 -18.11 7.34 -34.82
C PRO A 339 -16.80 8.09 -35.17
N ASP A 340 -16.85 9.39 -35.46
CA ASP A 340 -15.72 10.23 -35.89
C ASP A 340 -15.43 11.44 -34.97
N ALA A 341 -15.98 11.53 -33.76
CA ALA A 341 -15.60 12.62 -32.86
C ALA A 341 -14.20 12.36 -32.28
N PRO A 342 -13.22 13.28 -32.50
CA PRO A 342 -11.94 13.18 -31.80
C PRO A 342 -12.22 13.29 -30.30
N GLY A 343 -11.79 12.32 -29.51
CA GLY A 343 -12.05 12.19 -28.09
C GLY A 343 -11.96 13.52 -27.32
N GLY A 344 -13.08 14.23 -27.29
CA GLY A 344 -13.30 15.48 -26.58
C GLY A 344 -13.70 15.21 -25.14
N GLY A 345 -12.99 14.32 -24.46
CA GLY A 345 -13.01 14.24 -23.03
C GLY A 345 -12.32 15.48 -22.49
N GLY A 346 -13.08 16.42 -21.95
CA GLY A 346 -12.53 17.34 -20.98
C GLY A 346 -11.99 16.45 -19.84
N PHE A 347 -10.75 16.01 -19.98
CA PHE A 347 -9.99 15.45 -18.89
C PHE A 347 -10.01 16.52 -17.79
N VAL A 348 -10.82 16.31 -16.77
CA VAL A 348 -10.39 16.72 -15.45
C VAL A 348 -9.15 15.85 -15.23
N GLN A 349 -7.96 16.41 -15.52
CA GLN A 349 -6.74 15.81 -15.03
C GLN A 349 -7.01 15.56 -13.54
N PRO A 350 -6.90 14.32 -13.07
CA PRO A 350 -6.79 14.13 -11.65
C PRO A 350 -5.66 15.07 -11.27
N VAL A 351 -5.92 15.99 -10.37
CA VAL A 351 -4.85 16.74 -9.72
C VAL A 351 -3.95 15.61 -9.22
N GLU A 352 -2.77 15.47 -9.81
CA GLU A 352 -1.72 14.70 -9.18
C GLU A 352 -1.66 15.29 -7.79
N ALA A 353 -2.15 14.57 -6.82
CA ALA A 353 -2.05 14.95 -5.44
C ALA A 353 -0.56 14.80 -5.10
N ASP A 354 0.20 15.87 -5.40
CA ASP A 354 1.47 16.17 -4.73
C ASP A 354 1.24 16.58 -3.25
N GLU A 355 0.03 16.38 -2.75
CA GLU A 355 -0.22 16.35 -1.33
C GLU A 355 0.25 14.98 -0.86
N GLU A 356 1.51 14.92 -0.38
CA GLU A 356 1.95 13.91 0.55
C GLU A 356 0.85 13.84 1.61
N ASP A 357 0.04 12.77 1.55
CA ASP A 357 -0.98 12.50 2.55
C ASP A 357 -0.23 12.49 3.89
N GLU A 358 -0.41 13.52 4.73
CA GLU A 358 0.29 13.62 6.02
C GLU A 358 0.05 12.37 6.88
N ASP A 359 -1.02 11.62 6.57
CA ASP A 359 -1.38 10.35 7.19
C ASP A 359 -0.58 9.15 6.65
N GLU A 360 0.12 9.25 5.51
CA GLU A 360 1.03 8.20 5.01
C GLU A 360 2.42 8.25 5.68
N LYS A 361 2.65 9.20 6.58
CA LYS A 361 3.85 9.16 7.42
C LYS A 361 3.75 7.95 8.32
N ILE A 362 4.69 7.01 8.15
CA ILE A 362 4.85 5.92 9.12
C ILE A 362 5.13 6.57 10.47
N ILE A 363 4.23 6.35 11.43
CA ILE A 363 4.38 6.90 12.78
C ILE A 363 5.71 6.41 13.34
N PRO A 364 6.63 7.30 13.74
CA PRO A 364 7.88 6.88 14.35
C PRO A 364 7.57 5.98 15.56
N ILE A 365 8.25 4.86 15.65
CA ILE A 365 8.14 3.99 16.83
C ILE A 365 8.86 4.71 17.98
N LEU A 366 8.11 5.14 19.00
CA LEU A 366 8.65 5.74 20.22
C LEU A 366 9.27 4.67 21.11
#